data_63afc4f893e9d0ce3c53fadfc3a53f2d
#
_entry.id   63afc4f893e9d0ce3c53fadfc3a53f2d
#
_cell.length_a   1.000
_cell.length_b   1.000
_cell.length_c   1.000
_cell.angle_alpha   90.00
_cell.angle_beta   90.00
_cell.angle_gamma   90.00
#
_symmetry.space_group_name_H-M   'P 1'
#
loop_
_entity.id
_entity.type
_entity.pdbx_description
1 polymer ?
#
loop_
_entity_poly.entity_id
_entity_poly.type
_entity_poly.pdbx_seq_one_letter_code
_entity_poly.pdbx_strand_id
1 'polypeptide(L)' 'MSLPLSELRTRLGQVIDQAHYAGTRTVVTRNGKEAAVIISPQELAFLDRLEAAADAEALRQAR' A
#
# COMPACT_ATOMS: atom_id res chain seq x y z
N MET A 1 6.18 -7.95 3.68
CA MET A 1 7.55 -7.53 4.03
C MET A 1 7.51 -6.22 4.78
N SER A 2 8.35 -6.05 5.75
CA SER A 2 8.38 -4.86 6.59
C SER A 2 9.82 -4.34 6.67
N LEU A 3 10.01 -3.03 6.46
CA LEU A 3 11.31 -2.38 6.47
C LEU A 3 11.24 -1.06 7.25
N PRO A 4 12.25 -0.74 8.06
CA PRO A 4 12.37 0.61 8.59
C PRO A 4 12.71 1.60 7.47
N LEU A 5 12.35 2.86 7.67
CA LEU A 5 12.55 3.90 6.66
C LEU A 5 14.02 4.02 6.24
N SER A 6 14.95 3.85 7.16
CA SER A 6 16.38 3.93 6.87
C SER A 6 16.83 2.85 5.88
N GLU A 7 16.30 1.64 5.99
CA GLU A 7 16.59 0.57 5.04
C GLU A 7 15.88 0.77 3.71
N LEU A 8 14.68 1.34 3.73
CA LEU A 8 13.96 1.65 2.51
C LEU A 8 14.76 2.59 1.62
N ARG A 9 15.42 3.59 2.20
CA ARG A 9 16.24 4.53 1.43
C ARG A 9 17.33 3.85 0.63
N THR A 10 17.97 2.83 1.20
CA THR A 10 19.02 2.06 0.52
C THR A 10 18.47 1.05 -0.48
N ARG A 11 17.27 0.56 -0.27
CA ARG A 11 16.67 -0.52 -1.07
C ARG A 11 15.46 -0.07 -1.90
N LEU A 12 15.30 1.23 -2.09
CA LEU A 12 14.09 1.77 -2.70
C LEU A 12 13.81 1.19 -4.09
N GLY A 13 14.83 1.13 -4.95
CA GLY A 13 14.66 0.55 -6.29
C GLY A 13 14.23 -0.90 -6.24
N GLN A 14 14.84 -1.71 -5.39
CA GLN A 14 14.50 -3.12 -5.23
C GLN A 14 13.08 -3.29 -4.69
N VAL A 15 12.68 -2.49 -3.73
CA VAL A 15 11.33 -2.55 -3.14
C VAL A 15 10.28 -2.20 -4.18
N ILE A 16 10.54 -1.16 -4.99
CA ILE A 16 9.63 -0.76 -6.07
C ILE A 16 9.53 -1.88 -7.12
N ASP A 17 10.64 -2.49 -7.50
CA ASP A 17 10.63 -3.60 -8.46
C ASP A 17 9.84 -4.79 -7.93
N GLN A 18 9.99 -5.13 -6.66
CA GLN A 18 9.23 -6.22 -6.04
C GLN A 18 7.74 -5.93 -6.03
N ALA A 19 7.34 -4.71 -5.75
CA ALA A 19 5.94 -4.31 -5.79
C ALA A 19 5.39 -4.40 -7.22
N HIS A 20 6.17 -3.92 -8.19
CA HIS A 20 5.73 -3.85 -9.58
C HIS A 20 5.63 -5.23 -10.22
N TYR A 21 6.67 -6.07 -10.06
CA TYR A 21 6.76 -7.36 -10.79
C TYR A 21 6.21 -8.55 -10.01
N ALA A 22 6.34 -8.55 -8.69
CA ALA A 22 5.91 -9.66 -7.85
C ALA A 22 4.64 -9.38 -7.05
N GLY A 23 4.15 -8.15 -7.06
CA GLY A 23 3.00 -7.78 -6.26
C GLY A 23 3.27 -7.79 -4.76
N THR A 24 4.54 -7.72 -4.36
CA THR A 24 4.93 -7.75 -2.94
C THR A 24 4.53 -6.44 -2.26
N ARG A 25 3.81 -6.54 -1.16
CA ARG A 25 3.51 -5.40 -0.30
C ARG A 25 4.66 -5.19 0.67
N THR A 26 5.11 -3.96 0.80
CA THR A 26 6.16 -3.61 1.76
C THR A 26 5.65 -2.57 2.74
N VAL A 27 5.60 -2.93 4.01
CA VAL A 27 5.22 -2.00 5.08
C VAL A 27 6.47 -1.24 5.51
N VAL A 28 6.39 0.09 5.46
CA VAL A 28 7.47 0.97 5.90
C VAL A 28 7.20 1.39 7.33
N THR A 29 8.18 1.15 8.20
CA THR A 29 8.06 1.53 9.61
C THR A 29 8.92 2.75 9.91
N ARG A 30 8.49 3.53 10.87
CA ARG A 30 9.22 4.67 11.40
C ARG A 30 9.06 4.68 12.91
N ASN A 31 10.20 4.68 13.61
CA ASN A 31 10.22 4.59 15.08
C ASN A 31 9.46 3.35 15.60
N GLY A 32 9.60 2.24 14.88
CA GLY A 32 8.96 0.98 15.25
C GLY A 32 7.46 0.89 14.94
N LYS A 33 6.89 1.91 14.30
CA LYS A 33 5.46 1.95 13.95
C LYS A 33 5.26 1.97 12.45
N GLU A 34 4.17 1.36 11.98
CA GLU A 34 3.81 1.40 10.57
C GLU A 34 3.49 2.83 10.15
N ALA A 35 4.20 3.33 9.14
CA ALA A 35 4.04 4.69 8.63
C ALA A 35 3.45 4.72 7.23
N ALA A 36 3.77 3.73 6.40
CA ALA A 36 3.32 3.68 5.01
C ALA A 36 3.39 2.27 4.46
N VAL A 37 2.75 2.04 3.33
CA VAL A 37 2.83 0.75 2.62
C VAL A 37 3.11 1.05 1.15
N ILE A 38 4.05 0.30 0.57
CA ILE A 38 4.35 0.35 -0.86
C ILE A 38 3.65 -0.82 -1.54
N ILE A 39 2.81 -0.52 -2.52
CA ILE A 39 2.06 -1.50 -3.29
C ILE A 39 2.17 -1.18 -4.78
N SER A 40 1.81 -2.14 -5.63
CA SER A 40 1.79 -1.91 -7.07
C SER A 40 0.64 -0.98 -7.48
N PRO A 41 0.76 -0.27 -8.62
CA PRO A 41 -0.35 0.54 -9.14
C PRO A 41 -1.60 -0.28 -9.42
N GLN A 42 -1.46 -1.53 -9.86
CA GLN A 42 -2.58 -2.44 -10.11
C GLN A 42 -3.32 -2.77 -8.82
N GLU A 43 -2.59 -3.01 -7.74
CA GLU A 43 -3.18 -3.29 -6.44
C GLU A 43 -3.90 -2.05 -5.91
N LEU A 44 -3.32 -0.88 -6.06
CA LEU A 44 -3.96 0.37 -5.68
C LEU A 44 -5.26 0.58 -6.44
N ALA A 45 -5.28 0.34 -7.74
CA ALA A 45 -6.48 0.47 -8.55
C ALA A 45 -7.58 -0.49 -8.10
N PHE A 46 -7.21 -1.71 -7.72
CA PHE A 46 -8.15 -2.70 -7.19
C PHE A 46 -8.74 -2.24 -5.86
N LEU A 47 -7.91 -1.75 -4.95
CA LEU A 47 -8.37 -1.23 -3.65
C LEU A 47 -9.25 0.00 -3.81
N ASP A 48 -8.92 0.90 -4.72
CA ASP A 48 -9.73 2.08 -5.01
C ASP A 48 -11.13 1.70 -5.49
N ARG A 49 -11.22 0.66 -6.32
CA ARG A 49 -12.52 0.16 -6.78
C ARG A 49 -13.36 -0.41 -5.63
N LEU A 50 -12.73 -1.13 -4.71
CA LEU A 50 -13.41 -1.66 -3.53
C LEU A 50 -13.88 -0.54 -2.61
N GLU A 51 -13.04 0.47 -2.38
CA GLU A 51 -13.39 1.62 -1.56
C GLU A 51 -14.52 2.42 -2.17
N ALA A 52 -14.49 2.65 -3.47
CA ALA A 52 -15.57 3.37 -4.17
C ALA A 52 -16.89 2.64 -4.05
N ALA A 53 -16.90 1.32 -4.19
CA ALA A 53 -18.10 0.52 -4.01
C ALA A 53 -18.60 0.56 -2.57
N ALA A 54 -17.72 0.48 -1.59
CA ALA A 54 -18.07 0.55 -0.17
C ALA A 54 -18.59 1.93 0.20
N ASP A 55 -17.97 2.99 -0.29
CA ASP A 55 -18.41 4.36 -0.04
C ASP A 55 -19.81 4.63 -0.63
N ALA A 56 -20.06 4.15 -1.83
CA ALA A 56 -21.37 4.30 -2.46
C ALA A 56 -22.45 3.57 -1.66
N GLU A 57 -22.15 2.40 -1.16
CA GLU A 57 -23.06 1.63 -0.33
C GLU A 57 -23.31 2.29 1.03
N ALA A 58 -22.24 2.79 1.66
CA ALA A 58 -22.34 3.50 2.92
C ALA A 58 -23.19 4.77 2.80
N LEU A 59 -23.04 5.51 1.72
CA LEU A 59 -23.86 6.69 1.44
C LEU A 59 -25.34 6.35 1.27
N ARG A 60 -25.64 5.23 0.64
CA ARG A 60 -27.01 4.75 0.51
C ARG A 60 -27.62 4.35 1.84
N GLN A 61 -26.84 3.72 2.71
CA GLN A 61 -27.30 3.29 4.04
C GLN A 61 -27.43 4.46 5.02
N ALA A 62 -26.66 5.50 4.87
CA ALA A 62 -26.68 6.67 5.74
C ALA A 62 -27.91 7.56 5.55
N ARG A 63 -28.71 7.29 4.56
CA ARG A 63 -29.97 7.99 4.29
C ARG A 63 -31.14 7.20 4.85
#